data_3e5426302074fd082467eed6869fee88
#
_entry.id   3e5426302074fd082467eed6869fee88
#
_cell.length_a   1.000
_cell.length_b   1.000
_cell.length_c   1.000
_cell.angle_alpha   90.00
_cell.angle_beta   90.00
_cell.angle_gamma   90.00
#
_symmetry.space_group_name_H-M   'P 1'
#
loop_
_entity.id
_entity.type
_entity.pdbx_description
1 polymer ?
#
loop_
_entity_poly.entity_id
_entity_poly.type
_entity_poly.pdbx_seq_one_letter_code
_entity_poly.pdbx_strand_id
1 'polypeptide(L)' 'MKFEITYLKPKKKGYAQQSATFLKIEDAFFWESIVKEQGAKNIVITPR' A
#
# COMPACT_ATOMS: atom_id res chain seq x y z
N MET A 1 -12.80 -3.02 12.76
CA MET A 1 -12.55 -3.24 11.31
C MET A 1 -11.19 -2.71 10.95
N LYS A 2 -10.45 -3.46 10.15
CA LYS A 2 -9.11 -3.07 9.72
C LYS A 2 -9.07 -2.91 8.21
N PHE A 3 -8.08 -2.19 7.74
CA PHE A 3 -7.88 -1.99 6.30
C PHE A 3 -6.45 -2.38 5.96
N GLU A 4 -6.30 -3.32 5.04
CA GLU A 4 -4.99 -3.77 4.60
C GLU A 4 -4.70 -3.21 3.22
N ILE A 5 -3.54 -2.59 3.08
CA ILE A 5 -3.08 -2.11 1.78
C ILE A 5 -1.93 -2.98 1.33
N THR A 6 -2.03 -3.50 0.10
CA THR A 6 -0.96 -4.28 -0.51
C THR A 6 -0.52 -3.58 -1.78
N TYR A 7 0.77 -3.65 -2.06
CA TYR A 7 1.32 -2.96 -3.21
C TYR A 7 2.67 -3.57 -3.60
N LEU A 8 3.12 -3.24 -4.80
CA LEU A 8 4.44 -3.63 -5.28
C LEU A 8 5.37 -2.44 -5.17
N LYS A 9 6.38 -2.56 -4.33
CA LYS A 9 7.37 -1.52 -4.12
C LYS A 9 8.53 -1.71 -5.09
N PRO A 10 8.99 -0.65 -5.79
CA PRO A 10 10.11 -0.80 -6.73
C PRO A 10 11.41 -1.09 -6.00
N LYS A 11 12.19 -1.98 -6.58
CA LYS A 11 13.53 -2.34 -6.13
C LYS A 11 14.51 -2.18 -7.28
N LYS A 12 15.80 -2.41 -7.01
CA LYS A 12 16.83 -2.34 -8.04
C LYS A 12 16.58 -3.33 -9.18
N LYS A 13 16.04 -4.49 -8.87
CA LYS A 13 15.81 -5.55 -9.86
C LYS A 13 14.35 -5.96 -9.95
N GLY A 14 13.44 -4.99 -9.94
CA GLY A 14 12.03 -5.29 -10.08
C GLY A 14 11.21 -4.77 -8.92
N TYR A 15 10.27 -5.58 -8.44
CA TYR A 15 9.32 -5.15 -7.42
C TYR A 15 9.26 -6.17 -6.30
N ALA A 16 8.93 -5.69 -5.08
CA ALA A 16 8.67 -6.57 -3.95
C ALA A 16 7.28 -6.26 -3.41
N GLN A 17 6.54 -7.30 -3.06
CA GLN A 17 5.22 -7.13 -2.48
C GLN A 17 5.36 -6.70 -1.02
N GLN A 18 4.61 -5.64 -0.67
CA GLN A 18 4.59 -5.11 0.68
C GLN A 18 3.14 -4.97 1.12
N SER A 19 2.93 -4.95 2.43
CA SER A 19 1.61 -4.71 2.97
C SER A 19 1.70 -3.92 4.26
N ALA A 20 0.60 -3.21 4.56
CA ALA A 20 0.47 -2.47 5.81
C ALA A 20 -0.97 -2.52 6.23
N THR A 21 -1.23 -2.48 7.54
CA THR A 21 -2.59 -2.55 8.07
C THR A 21 -2.88 -1.31 8.89
N PHE A 22 -4.07 -0.76 8.70
CA PHE A 22 -4.50 0.46 9.38
C PHE A 22 -5.88 0.25 9.99
N LEU A 23 -6.15 0.95 11.07
CA LEU A 23 -7.46 0.89 11.73
C LEU A 23 -8.46 1.85 11.10
N LYS A 24 -7.98 2.85 10.38
CA LYS A 24 -8.83 3.85 9.73
C LYS A 24 -8.57 3.87 8.24
N ILE A 25 -9.64 4.00 7.46
CA ILE A 25 -9.53 4.05 6.00
C ILE A 25 -8.73 5.27 5.54
N GLU A 26 -8.84 6.38 6.27
CA GLU A 26 -8.13 7.62 5.95
C GLU A 26 -6.63 7.40 5.99
N ASP A 27 -6.16 6.62 6.98
CA ASP A 27 -4.73 6.32 7.09
C ASP A 27 -4.26 5.46 5.92
N ALA A 28 -5.10 4.52 5.48
CA ALA A 28 -4.77 3.68 4.32
C ALA A 28 -4.66 4.54 3.06
N PHE A 29 -5.57 5.49 2.86
CA PHE A 29 -5.52 6.40 1.72
C PHE A 29 -4.28 7.29 1.77
N PHE A 30 -3.92 7.75 2.96
CA PHE A 30 -2.71 8.55 3.13
C PHE A 30 -1.48 7.76 2.74
N TRP A 31 -1.42 6.49 3.19
CA TRP A 31 -0.31 5.61 2.86
C TRP A 31 -0.26 5.31 1.36
N GLU A 32 -1.42 5.15 0.75
CA GLU A 32 -1.51 4.95 -0.70
C GLU A 32 -0.84 6.10 -1.46
N SER A 33 -1.13 7.34 -1.05
CA SER A 33 -0.51 8.51 -1.66
C SER A 33 1.01 8.46 -1.57
N ILE A 34 1.51 8.09 -0.39
CA ILE A 34 2.95 8.06 -0.14
C ILE A 34 3.62 7.02 -1.03
N VAL A 35 3.10 5.79 -1.03
CA VAL A 35 3.75 4.71 -1.80
C VAL A 35 3.58 4.93 -3.29
N LYS A 36 2.50 5.56 -3.71
CA LYS A 36 2.27 5.87 -5.12
C LYS A 36 3.32 6.85 -5.63
N GLU A 37 3.67 7.85 -4.83
CA GLU A 37 4.72 8.78 -5.19
C GLU A 37 6.08 8.10 -5.26
N GLN A 38 6.28 7.02 -4.53
CA GLN A 38 7.50 6.25 -4.55
C GLN A 38 7.56 5.27 -5.72
N GLY A 39 6.54 5.24 -6.56
CA GLY A 39 6.51 4.37 -7.73
C GLY A 39 5.86 3.01 -7.50
N ALA A 40 5.11 2.84 -6.42
CA ALA A 40 4.42 1.58 -6.16
C ALA A 40 3.38 1.28 -7.23
N LYS A 41 3.16 -0.01 -7.47
CA LYS A 41 2.18 -0.49 -8.46
C LYS A 41 1.24 -1.49 -7.80
N ASN A 42 0.11 -1.73 -8.48
CA ASN A 42 -0.89 -2.71 -8.03
C ASN A 42 -1.32 -2.48 -6.59
N ILE A 43 -1.64 -1.21 -6.28
CA ILE A 43 -2.06 -0.83 -4.94
C ILE A 43 -3.50 -1.26 -4.73
N VAL A 44 -3.74 -2.09 -3.71
CA VAL A 44 -5.08 -2.59 -3.38
C VAL A 44 -5.33 -2.37 -1.89
N ILE A 45 -6.49 -1.83 -1.56
CA ILE A 45 -6.93 -1.67 -0.18
C ILE A 45 -8.08 -2.63 0.06
N THR A 46 -7.93 -3.50 1.04
CA THR A 46 -8.91 -4.54 1.36
C THR A 46 -9.41 -4.36 2.79
N PRO A 47 -10.73 -4.21 3.00
CA PRO A 47 -11.27 -4.19 4.36
C PRO A 47 -11.22 -5.59 4.97
N ARG A 48 -10.92 -5.63 6.26
CA ARG A 48 -10.80 -6.91 6.96
C ARG A 48 -11.55 -6.97 8.26
#